data_bc63e34d38b98784fa31ee41f1920765
#
_entry.id   bc63e34d38b98784fa31ee41f1920765
#
_cell.length_a   1.000
_cell.length_b   1.000
_cell.length_c   1.000
_cell.angle_alpha   90.00
_cell.angle_beta   90.00
_cell.angle_gamma   90.00
#
_symmetry.space_group_name_H-M   'P 1'
#
loop_
_entity.id
_entity.type
_entity.pdbx_description
1 polymer ?
#
loop_
_entity_poly.entity_id
_entity_poly.type
_entity_poly.pdbx_seq_one_letter_code
_entity_poly.pdbx_strand_id
1 'polypeptide(L)'
;MKRHKKTGWPGQRGFTLLELMIVLLILSLIVGAVFSQLNLAQQRLSTEENRLDDFQQARDFVDQFFRDINQIGTPNTQLFDLTQTFTPALATPQTSYNWANQYINDNRFAVGLTKINSNEIHFEGSVNGDGTVQSIVYMLNGSGSCTLCMQRSQVNKVTNVDPLTQATNWGTEVNDIISSAVFTYYQYDGTQVTIPSGGIDYTTSTNAQILANVKTIEINLTIRNPNVVDRQTGQPIETSFEGEVSLNNCSMLASGQNMSCQ
;
A
#
# COMPACT_ATOMS: atom_id res chain seq x y z
N MET A 1 0.21 98.01 -19.88
CA MET A 1 -0.98 97.13 -19.87
C MET A 1 -0.65 95.83 -20.66
N LYS A 2 -0.35 94.70 -19.98
CA LYS A 2 -0.10 93.40 -20.65
C LYS A 2 -1.35 92.58 -20.59
N ARG A 3 -1.94 92.24 -21.76
CA ARG A 3 -3.08 91.33 -21.89
C ARG A 3 -2.65 89.90 -21.73
N HIS A 4 -3.11 89.22 -20.70
CA HIS A 4 -2.97 87.80 -20.54
C HIS A 4 -3.87 87.07 -21.56
N LYS A 5 -3.25 86.26 -22.45
CA LYS A 5 -3.90 85.28 -23.31
C LYS A 5 -4.36 84.11 -22.42
N LYS A 6 -5.69 83.93 -22.31
CA LYS A 6 -6.29 82.75 -21.75
C LYS A 6 -6.07 81.60 -22.75
N THR A 7 -5.22 80.63 -22.43
CA THR A 7 -5.14 79.36 -23.11
C THR A 7 -6.40 78.57 -22.80
N GLY A 8 -7.28 78.45 -23.76
CA GLY A 8 -8.49 77.61 -23.66
C GLY A 8 -8.04 76.12 -23.62
N TRP A 9 -8.52 75.41 -22.64
CA TRP A 9 -8.30 73.94 -22.55
C TRP A 9 -9.04 73.32 -23.73
N PRO A 10 -8.44 72.33 -24.45
CA PRO A 10 -9.09 71.59 -25.51
C PRO A 10 -10.34 70.93 -24.95
N GLY A 11 -11.48 71.22 -25.52
CA GLY A 11 -12.77 70.65 -25.09
C GLY A 11 -12.69 69.14 -25.03
N GLN A 12 -12.95 68.54 -23.81
CA GLN A 12 -13.10 67.10 -23.63
C GLN A 12 -14.29 66.68 -24.55
N ARG A 13 -13.94 65.94 -25.60
CA ARG A 13 -14.92 65.22 -26.43
C ARG A 13 -15.38 64.02 -25.60
N GLY A 14 -16.65 64.01 -25.22
CA GLY A 14 -17.30 62.89 -24.57
C GLY A 14 -17.29 61.66 -25.48
N PHE A 15 -17.14 60.47 -24.88
CA PHE A 15 -17.25 59.21 -25.59
C PHE A 15 -18.63 59.08 -26.25
N THR A 16 -18.66 58.62 -27.50
CA THR A 16 -19.91 58.29 -28.17
C THR A 16 -20.47 56.96 -27.63
N LEU A 17 -21.80 56.82 -27.62
CA LEU A 17 -22.46 55.58 -27.17
C LEU A 17 -21.99 54.36 -28.00
N LEU A 18 -21.72 54.56 -29.28
CA LEU A 18 -21.17 53.54 -30.17
C LEU A 18 -19.78 53.07 -29.75
N GLU A 19 -18.90 54.00 -29.37
CA GLU A 19 -17.53 53.67 -28.94
C GLU A 19 -17.52 52.83 -27.65
N LEU A 20 -18.43 53.16 -26.70
CA LEU A 20 -18.62 52.40 -25.47
C LEU A 20 -19.16 50.99 -25.77
N MET A 21 -20.09 50.83 -26.73
CA MET A 21 -20.55 49.49 -27.13
C MET A 21 -19.45 48.64 -27.75
N ILE A 22 -18.59 49.21 -28.58
CA ILE A 22 -17.47 48.50 -29.20
C ILE A 22 -16.47 48.05 -28.11
N VAL A 23 -16.14 48.93 -27.16
CA VAL A 23 -15.21 48.59 -26.06
C VAL A 23 -15.78 47.47 -25.20
N LEU A 24 -17.08 47.51 -24.84
CA LEU A 24 -17.73 46.44 -24.07
C LEU A 24 -17.76 45.13 -24.84
N LEU A 25 -17.95 45.14 -26.16
CA LEU A 25 -17.92 43.93 -26.98
C LEU A 25 -16.51 43.31 -26.98
N ILE A 26 -15.44 44.08 -27.19
CA ILE A 26 -14.06 43.62 -27.16
C ILE A 26 -13.70 43.11 -25.75
N LEU A 27 -14.10 43.85 -24.72
CA LEU A 27 -13.87 43.44 -23.32
C LEU A 27 -14.53 42.10 -23.01
N SER A 28 -15.78 41.88 -23.45
CA SER A 28 -16.49 40.62 -23.23
C SER A 28 -15.81 39.42 -23.91
N LEU A 29 -15.26 39.59 -25.11
CA LEU A 29 -14.49 38.56 -25.81
C LEU A 29 -13.19 38.22 -25.06
N ILE A 30 -12.46 39.24 -24.60
CA ILE A 30 -11.21 39.04 -23.83
C ILE A 30 -11.51 38.32 -22.51
N VAL A 31 -12.52 38.81 -21.78
CA VAL A 31 -12.92 38.17 -20.49
C VAL A 31 -13.36 36.73 -20.70
N GLY A 32 -14.17 36.47 -21.75
CA GLY A 32 -14.58 35.11 -22.11
C GLY A 32 -13.39 34.18 -22.41
N ALA A 33 -12.38 34.65 -23.15
CA ALA A 33 -11.19 33.93 -23.47
C ALA A 33 -10.35 33.63 -22.18
N VAL A 34 -10.22 34.65 -21.31
CA VAL A 34 -9.50 34.48 -20.01
C VAL A 34 -10.19 33.44 -19.10
N PHE A 35 -11.51 33.52 -18.96
CA PHE A 35 -12.27 32.54 -18.16
C PHE A 35 -12.14 31.12 -18.73
N SER A 36 -12.16 30.97 -20.04
CA SER A 36 -11.91 29.64 -20.67
C SER A 36 -10.55 29.10 -20.33
N GLN A 37 -9.50 29.92 -20.36
CA GLN A 37 -8.14 29.52 -19.99
C GLN A 37 -8.01 29.19 -18.49
N LEU A 38 -8.67 29.95 -17.61
CA LEU A 38 -8.68 29.68 -16.18
C LEU A 38 -9.36 28.35 -15.85
N ASN A 39 -10.52 28.08 -16.45
CA ASN A 39 -11.21 26.80 -16.28
C ASN A 39 -10.32 25.62 -16.74
N LEU A 40 -9.63 25.78 -17.86
CA LEU A 40 -8.70 24.77 -18.36
C LEU A 40 -7.52 24.55 -17.40
N ALA A 41 -6.97 25.64 -16.85
CA ALA A 41 -5.88 25.56 -15.88
C ALA A 41 -6.33 24.88 -14.57
N GLN A 42 -7.50 25.23 -14.05
CA GLN A 42 -8.08 24.62 -12.85
C GLN A 42 -8.31 23.11 -13.03
N GLN A 43 -8.86 22.69 -14.18
CA GLN A 43 -9.04 21.27 -14.47
C GLN A 43 -7.71 20.51 -14.53
N ARG A 44 -6.65 21.13 -15.08
CA ARG A 44 -5.31 20.53 -15.11
C ARG A 44 -4.73 20.39 -13.71
N LEU A 45 -4.83 21.43 -12.89
CA LEU A 45 -4.34 21.42 -11.51
C LEU A 45 -5.03 20.33 -10.69
N SER A 46 -6.36 20.22 -10.77
CA SER A 46 -7.11 19.17 -10.06
C SER A 46 -6.72 17.76 -10.51
N THR A 47 -6.46 17.54 -11.81
CA THR A 47 -6.01 16.25 -12.34
C THR A 47 -4.63 15.88 -11.82
N GLU A 48 -3.70 16.84 -11.82
CA GLU A 48 -2.34 16.62 -11.31
C GLU A 48 -2.32 16.42 -9.78
N GLU A 49 -3.17 17.13 -9.04
CA GLU A 49 -3.31 16.97 -7.59
C GLU A 49 -3.81 15.55 -7.23
N ASN A 50 -4.87 15.09 -7.87
CA ASN A 50 -5.37 13.72 -7.67
C ASN A 50 -4.31 12.66 -8.02
N ARG A 51 -3.54 12.89 -9.09
CA ARG A 51 -2.45 11.99 -9.48
C ARG A 51 -1.34 11.93 -8.44
N LEU A 52 -1.00 13.07 -7.84
CA LEU A 52 0.01 13.14 -6.79
C LEU A 52 -0.46 12.46 -5.51
N ASP A 53 -1.73 12.61 -5.15
CA ASP A 53 -2.32 11.95 -3.98
C ASP A 53 -2.29 10.43 -4.13
N ASP A 54 -2.70 9.90 -5.29
CA ASP A 54 -2.65 8.46 -5.58
C ASP A 54 -1.20 7.93 -5.53
N PHE A 55 -0.26 8.71 -6.08
CA PHE A 55 1.15 8.36 -6.05
C PHE A 55 1.70 8.32 -4.62
N GLN A 56 1.33 9.29 -3.78
CA GLN A 56 1.75 9.32 -2.39
C GLN A 56 1.15 8.15 -1.60
N GLN A 57 -0.14 7.87 -1.77
CA GLN A 57 -0.81 6.75 -1.11
C GLN A 57 -0.15 5.40 -1.45
N ALA A 58 0.16 5.18 -2.73
CA ALA A 58 0.84 3.97 -3.15
C ALA A 58 2.26 3.84 -2.60
N ARG A 59 3.00 4.94 -2.58
CA ARG A 59 4.35 4.99 -2.02
C ARG A 59 4.35 4.72 -0.52
N ASP A 60 3.46 5.37 0.22
CA ASP A 60 3.33 5.19 1.67
C ASP A 60 2.97 3.75 2.00
N PHE A 61 2.11 3.12 1.20
CA PHE A 61 1.79 1.71 1.32
C PHE A 61 3.01 0.81 1.09
N VAL A 62 3.76 1.02 0.02
CA VAL A 62 4.97 0.21 -0.28
C VAL A 62 6.02 0.37 0.82
N ASP A 63 6.22 1.59 1.30
CA ASP A 63 7.14 1.87 2.41
C ASP A 63 6.68 1.21 3.71
N GLN A 64 5.37 1.21 4.01
CA GLN A 64 4.81 0.52 5.16
C GLN A 64 4.96 -1.00 5.01
N PHE A 65 4.64 -1.54 3.85
CA PHE A 65 4.79 -2.95 3.54
C PHE A 65 6.24 -3.41 3.76
N PHE A 66 7.22 -2.66 3.26
CA PHE A 66 8.63 -3.01 3.45
C PHE A 66 9.06 -2.95 4.92
N ARG A 67 8.57 -1.99 5.70
CA ARG A 67 8.83 -1.94 7.15
C ARG A 67 8.27 -3.16 7.86
N ASP A 68 7.04 -3.53 7.56
CA ASP A 68 6.37 -4.67 8.16
C ASP A 68 7.06 -6.00 7.79
N ILE A 69 7.40 -6.18 6.51
CA ILE A 69 8.09 -7.37 6.01
C ILE A 69 9.47 -7.56 6.67
N ASN A 70 10.20 -6.49 6.94
CA ASN A 70 11.48 -6.57 7.64
C ASN A 70 11.35 -7.04 9.11
N GLN A 71 10.15 -7.03 9.67
CA GLN A 71 9.86 -7.49 11.02
C GLN A 71 9.30 -8.93 11.07
N ILE A 72 9.12 -9.58 9.91
CA ILE A 72 8.64 -10.97 9.85
C ILE A 72 9.52 -11.87 10.69
N GLY A 73 8.90 -12.71 11.52
CA GLY A 73 9.59 -13.70 12.34
C GLY A 73 10.34 -13.12 13.55
N THR A 74 10.13 -11.85 13.89
CA THR A 74 10.69 -11.25 15.12
C THR A 74 9.59 -10.95 16.16
N PRO A 75 9.82 -11.22 17.46
CA PRO A 75 10.90 -12.01 18.06
C PRO A 75 10.74 -13.50 17.76
N ASN A 76 11.84 -14.20 17.63
CA ASN A 76 11.87 -15.65 17.47
C ASN A 76 12.49 -16.34 18.71
N THR A 77 12.44 -17.67 18.75
CA THR A 77 12.94 -18.44 19.89
C THR A 77 14.44 -18.32 20.12
N GLN A 78 15.23 -17.87 19.15
CA GLN A 78 16.68 -17.65 19.33
C GLN A 78 17.00 -16.41 20.16
N LEU A 79 16.07 -15.46 20.23
CA LEU A 79 16.25 -14.24 21.03
C LEU A 79 15.98 -14.47 22.51
N PHE A 80 15.46 -15.65 22.88
CA PHE A 80 15.13 -16.00 24.26
C PHE A 80 16.04 -17.14 24.75
N ASP A 81 16.43 -17.05 26.01
CA ASP A 81 17.13 -18.12 26.68
C ASP A 81 16.15 -19.30 26.95
N LEU A 82 16.21 -20.30 26.08
CA LEU A 82 15.39 -21.53 26.19
C LEU A 82 15.75 -22.41 27.36
N THR A 83 16.82 -22.12 28.12
CA THR A 83 17.14 -22.83 29.38
C THR A 83 16.22 -22.42 30.50
N GLN A 84 15.55 -21.27 30.38
CA GLN A 84 14.44 -20.91 31.26
C GLN A 84 13.19 -21.71 30.86
N THR A 85 12.57 -22.39 31.80
CA THR A 85 11.37 -23.19 31.62
C THR A 85 10.20 -22.33 31.06
N PHE A 86 10.19 -22.13 29.74
CA PHE A 86 9.01 -21.68 29.05
C PHE A 86 8.06 -22.88 28.97
N THR A 87 7.03 -22.89 29.77
CA THR A 87 5.92 -23.80 29.52
C THR A 87 5.28 -23.36 28.19
N PRO A 88 5.28 -24.23 27.16
CA PRO A 88 4.60 -23.92 25.92
C PRO A 88 3.16 -23.57 26.25
N ALA A 89 2.65 -22.51 25.65
CA ALA A 89 1.26 -22.11 25.83
C ALA A 89 0.25 -23.14 25.27
N LEU A 90 0.74 -24.17 24.57
CA LEU A 90 -0.04 -25.23 23.96
C LEU A 90 -0.17 -26.44 24.85
N ALA A 91 -1.40 -26.63 25.31
CA ALA A 91 -1.79 -27.88 25.96
C ALA A 91 -2.03 -29.03 24.95
N THR A 92 -2.28 -28.74 23.68
CA THR A 92 -2.57 -29.73 22.64
C THR A 92 -1.68 -29.49 21.42
N PRO A 93 -0.90 -30.50 20.98
CA PRO A 93 -0.19 -30.40 19.73
C PRO A 93 -1.20 -30.25 18.61
N GLN A 94 -1.03 -29.25 17.80
CA GLN A 94 -1.80 -29.08 16.55
C GLN A 94 -1.46 -30.27 15.66
N THR A 95 -2.46 -31.03 15.23
CA THR A 95 -2.26 -32.26 14.46
C THR A 95 -2.04 -32.00 12.97
N SER A 96 -2.24 -30.77 12.52
CA SER A 96 -2.19 -30.41 11.11
C SER A 96 -0.87 -29.83 10.65
N TYR A 97 0.01 -29.42 11.55
CA TYR A 97 1.36 -29.07 11.17
C TYR A 97 2.40 -29.65 12.08
N ASN A 98 3.50 -29.63 11.58
CA ASN A 98 4.66 -30.20 12.14
C ASN A 98 5.05 -29.45 13.42
N TRP A 99 4.29 -29.28 14.43
CA TRP A 99 4.56 -30.33 14.78
C TRP A 99 5.82 -30.36 15.54
N ALA A 100 6.82 -29.88 15.09
CA ALA A 100 8.06 -29.73 15.82
C ALA A 100 8.10 -28.39 16.55
N ASN A 101 7.23 -27.45 16.19
CA ASN A 101 7.24 -26.14 16.82
C ASN A 101 6.10 -25.95 17.80
N GLN A 102 6.40 -26.27 19.06
CA GLN A 102 5.48 -26.10 20.18
C GLN A 102 5.09 -24.64 20.47
N TYR A 103 5.77 -23.68 19.84
CA TYR A 103 5.57 -22.26 20.11
C TYR A 103 4.70 -21.54 19.10
N ILE A 104 4.15 -22.26 18.14
CA ILE A 104 3.38 -21.64 17.05
C ILE A 104 2.18 -20.79 17.52
N ASN A 105 1.54 -21.20 18.60
CA ASN A 105 0.44 -20.50 19.21
C ASN A 105 0.83 -19.71 20.47
N ASP A 106 2.11 -19.54 20.71
CA ASP A 106 2.61 -18.71 21.80
C ASP A 106 2.73 -17.27 21.35
N ASN A 107 2.07 -16.36 22.04
CA ASN A 107 2.05 -14.94 21.69
C ASN A 107 3.37 -14.19 21.93
N ARG A 108 4.38 -14.86 22.49
CA ARG A 108 5.71 -14.31 22.70
C ARG A 108 6.60 -14.44 21.47
N PHE A 109 6.26 -15.33 20.54
CA PHE A 109 7.06 -15.64 19.38
C PHE A 109 6.31 -15.41 18.08
N ALA A 110 7.00 -14.86 17.09
CA ALA A 110 6.50 -14.73 15.73
C ALA A 110 6.88 -15.97 14.91
N VAL A 111 5.92 -16.51 14.18
CA VAL A 111 6.12 -17.71 13.34
C VAL A 111 6.84 -17.37 12.04
N GLY A 112 6.67 -16.15 11.55
CA GLY A 112 7.11 -15.75 10.23
C GLY A 112 5.94 -15.73 9.23
N LEU A 113 6.19 -16.11 7.98
CA LEU A 113 5.15 -16.24 6.97
C LEU A 113 4.20 -17.39 7.31
N THR A 114 2.90 -17.13 7.35
CA THR A 114 1.87 -18.14 7.66
C THR A 114 1.04 -18.52 6.44
N LYS A 115 0.85 -17.59 5.50
CA LYS A 115 0.16 -17.84 4.23
C LYS A 115 0.66 -16.88 3.16
N ILE A 116 0.80 -17.38 1.95
CA ILE A 116 1.10 -16.57 0.75
C ILE A 116 0.13 -16.87 -0.38
N ASN A 117 -0.27 -15.83 -1.08
CA ASN A 117 -1.03 -15.89 -2.32
C ASN A 117 -0.60 -14.72 -3.21
N SER A 118 -0.96 -14.72 -4.47
CA SER A 118 -0.66 -13.61 -5.38
C SER A 118 -1.30 -12.26 -4.96
N ASN A 119 -2.37 -12.30 -4.19
CA ASN A 119 -3.11 -11.12 -3.73
C ASN A 119 -3.29 -11.05 -2.20
N GLU A 120 -2.64 -11.94 -1.48
CA GLU A 120 -2.79 -12.05 -0.04
C GLU A 120 -1.48 -12.54 0.58
N ILE A 121 -1.07 -11.93 1.70
CA ILE A 121 0.06 -12.37 2.50
C ILE A 121 -0.29 -12.27 3.97
N HIS A 122 -0.06 -13.35 4.72
CA HIS A 122 -0.19 -13.40 6.16
C HIS A 122 1.17 -13.69 6.80
N PHE A 123 1.49 -12.96 7.84
CA PHE A 123 2.71 -13.17 8.61
C PHE A 123 2.57 -12.69 10.05
N GLU A 124 3.52 -13.07 10.86
CA GLU A 124 3.66 -12.60 12.23
C GLU A 124 5.00 -11.90 12.45
N GLY A 125 4.98 -10.83 13.22
CA GLY A 125 6.17 -10.07 13.57
C GLY A 125 5.88 -8.96 14.57
N SER A 126 6.92 -8.34 15.12
CA SER A 126 6.80 -7.17 16.00
C SER A 126 6.92 -5.89 15.18
N VAL A 127 5.88 -5.57 14.39
CA VAL A 127 5.91 -4.42 13.47
C VAL A 127 5.93 -3.06 14.18
N ASN A 128 5.51 -3.01 15.44
CA ASN A 128 5.62 -1.81 16.27
C ASN A 128 7.01 -1.62 16.91
N GLY A 129 7.88 -2.64 16.84
CA GLY A 129 9.20 -2.61 17.45
C GLY A 129 9.22 -2.65 18.97
N ASP A 130 8.10 -2.96 19.61
CA ASP A 130 7.93 -3.03 21.07
C ASP A 130 8.11 -4.45 21.64
N GLY A 131 8.41 -5.42 20.78
CA GLY A 131 8.53 -6.84 21.13
C GLY A 131 7.18 -7.58 21.20
N THR A 132 6.05 -6.88 21.05
CA THR A 132 4.72 -7.50 20.98
C THR A 132 4.54 -8.12 19.60
N VAL A 133 4.19 -9.41 19.55
CA VAL A 133 3.91 -10.09 18.28
C VAL A 133 2.53 -9.69 17.77
N GLN A 134 2.50 -9.25 16.54
CA GLN A 134 1.27 -9.00 15.80
C GLN A 134 1.10 -10.01 14.66
N SER A 135 -0.14 -10.35 14.37
CA SER A 135 -0.55 -11.03 13.15
C SER A 135 -0.96 -9.96 12.13
N ILE A 136 -0.29 -9.95 11.01
CA ILE A 136 -0.49 -8.99 9.93
C ILE A 136 -1.01 -9.72 8.69
N VAL A 137 -2.03 -9.13 8.07
CA VAL A 137 -2.58 -9.61 6.82
C VAL A 137 -2.67 -8.45 5.84
N TYR A 138 -2.09 -8.61 4.67
CA TYR A 138 -2.35 -7.76 3.51
C TYR A 138 -3.20 -8.55 2.52
N MET A 139 -4.28 -7.97 2.05
CA MET A 139 -5.21 -8.63 1.13
C MET A 139 -5.84 -7.65 0.17
N LEU A 140 -5.83 -8.00 -1.11
CA LEU A 140 -6.60 -7.30 -2.14
C LEU A 140 -8.08 -7.69 -1.98
N ASN A 141 -8.96 -6.68 -1.82
CA ASN A 141 -10.41 -6.86 -1.61
C ASN A 141 -10.77 -7.67 -0.36
N GLY A 142 -10.06 -7.45 0.76
CA GLY A 142 -10.17 -8.27 1.98
C GLY A 142 -11.50 -8.17 2.73
N SER A 143 -12.26 -7.09 2.63
CA SER A 143 -13.56 -6.94 3.29
C SER A 143 -14.59 -6.21 2.43
N GLY A 144 -15.81 -6.66 2.52
CA GLY A 144 -16.99 -6.52 1.68
C GLY A 144 -17.44 -5.18 1.08
N SER A 145 -16.88 -4.04 1.45
CA SER A 145 -17.21 -2.74 0.83
C SER A 145 -16.09 -2.18 -0.06
N CYS A 146 -14.96 -2.84 -0.06
CA CYS A 146 -13.79 -2.41 -0.80
C CYS A 146 -13.61 -3.30 -2.03
N THR A 147 -13.73 -2.70 -3.20
CA THR A 147 -13.41 -3.32 -4.48
C THR A 147 -12.17 -2.65 -5.04
N LEU A 148 -11.21 -3.44 -5.54
CA LEU A 148 -9.95 -2.95 -6.09
C LEU A 148 -9.12 -2.16 -5.08
N CYS A 149 -9.12 -2.56 -3.80
CA CYS A 149 -8.28 -1.94 -2.80
C CYS A 149 -7.39 -2.94 -2.06
N MET A 150 -6.21 -2.50 -1.68
CA MET A 150 -5.36 -3.22 -0.74
C MET A 150 -5.76 -2.85 0.68
N GLN A 151 -6.05 -3.86 1.47
CA GLN A 151 -6.35 -3.72 2.89
C GLN A 151 -5.26 -4.35 3.72
N ARG A 152 -5.04 -3.76 4.89
CA ARG A 152 -4.13 -4.26 5.91
C ARG A 152 -4.89 -4.52 7.19
N SER A 153 -4.64 -5.66 7.80
CA SER A 153 -5.07 -5.97 9.16
C SER A 153 -3.86 -6.13 10.05
N GLN A 154 -3.89 -5.53 11.22
CA GLN A 154 -2.88 -5.69 12.26
C GLN A 154 -3.60 -5.93 13.59
N VAL A 155 -3.34 -7.07 14.20
CA VAL A 155 -3.88 -7.45 15.50
C VAL A 155 -2.81 -8.12 16.34
N ASN A 156 -2.87 -7.96 17.65
CA ASN A 156 -1.94 -8.66 18.54
C ASN A 156 -2.20 -10.16 18.47
N LYS A 157 -1.12 -10.95 18.40
CA LYS A 157 -1.21 -12.41 18.43
C LYS A 157 -1.85 -12.87 19.74
N VAL A 158 -2.84 -13.75 19.63
CA VAL A 158 -3.55 -14.31 20.77
C VAL A 158 -3.03 -15.71 21.07
N THR A 159 -2.68 -15.96 22.32
CA THR A 159 -2.24 -17.28 22.77
C THR A 159 -3.28 -18.36 22.49
N ASN A 160 -2.85 -19.51 22.01
CA ASN A 160 -3.69 -20.67 21.68
C ASN A 160 -4.70 -20.42 20.54
N VAL A 161 -4.50 -19.38 19.74
CA VAL A 161 -5.26 -19.16 18.52
C VAL A 161 -4.37 -19.45 17.33
N ASP A 162 -4.91 -20.21 16.37
CA ASP A 162 -4.23 -20.49 15.11
C ASP A 162 -4.04 -19.17 14.33
N PRO A 163 -2.80 -18.86 13.90
CA PRO A 163 -2.52 -17.65 13.11
C PRO A 163 -3.42 -17.44 11.89
N LEU A 164 -3.87 -18.52 11.24
CA LEU A 164 -4.78 -18.42 10.08
C LEU A 164 -6.23 -18.10 10.46
N THR A 165 -6.62 -18.35 11.70
CA THR A 165 -7.99 -18.13 12.21
C THR A 165 -8.10 -16.92 13.12
N GLN A 166 -7.01 -16.20 13.31
CA GLN A 166 -7.01 -15.01 14.14
C GLN A 166 -7.92 -13.94 13.57
N ALA A 167 -8.68 -13.27 14.46
CA ALA A 167 -9.56 -12.18 14.06
C ALA A 167 -8.77 -11.08 13.33
N THR A 168 -9.38 -10.47 12.34
CA THR A 168 -8.80 -9.40 11.54
C THR A 168 -9.46 -8.05 11.88
N ASN A 169 -8.67 -6.98 11.75
CA ASN A 169 -9.13 -5.60 11.90
C ASN A 169 -8.63 -4.80 10.68
N TRP A 170 -9.52 -4.61 9.71
CA TRP A 170 -9.16 -4.11 8.39
C TRP A 170 -9.07 -2.59 8.32
N GLY A 171 -7.97 -2.07 7.80
CA GLY A 171 -7.82 -0.72 7.27
C GLY A 171 -7.58 -0.76 5.77
N THR A 172 -8.05 0.26 5.05
CA THR A 172 -7.75 0.42 3.62
C THR A 172 -6.47 1.23 3.46
N GLU A 173 -5.52 0.68 2.70
CA GLU A 173 -4.21 1.30 2.49
C GLU A 173 -4.14 1.98 1.11
N VAL A 174 -4.61 1.32 0.06
CA VAL A 174 -4.59 1.83 -1.33
C VAL A 174 -5.86 1.44 -2.04
N ASN A 175 -6.42 2.36 -2.83
CA ASN A 175 -7.59 2.14 -3.67
C ASN A 175 -7.21 2.01 -5.15
N ASP A 176 -8.19 1.65 -5.97
CA ASP A 176 -8.13 1.64 -7.43
C ASP A 176 -7.01 0.75 -8.03
N ILE A 177 -6.71 -0.36 -7.37
CA ILE A 177 -5.71 -1.33 -7.80
C ILE A 177 -6.29 -2.19 -8.93
N ILE A 178 -5.54 -2.29 -10.02
CA ILE A 178 -5.91 -3.11 -11.18
C ILE A 178 -4.96 -4.29 -11.41
N SER A 179 -3.91 -4.43 -10.58
CA SER A 179 -3.01 -5.58 -10.67
C SER A 179 -3.77 -6.88 -10.44
N SER A 180 -3.58 -7.86 -11.30
CA SER A 180 -4.15 -9.20 -11.15
C SER A 180 -3.39 -10.06 -10.14
N ALA A 181 -2.11 -9.75 -9.94
CA ALA A 181 -1.22 -10.33 -8.95
C ALA A 181 -0.37 -9.21 -8.38
N VAL A 182 -0.41 -9.03 -7.06
CA VAL A 182 0.31 -7.99 -6.35
C VAL A 182 1.63 -8.52 -5.79
N PHE A 183 1.65 -9.78 -5.34
CA PHE A 183 2.80 -10.37 -4.69
C PHE A 183 3.38 -11.52 -5.49
N THR A 184 4.71 -11.52 -5.63
CA THR A 184 5.50 -12.61 -6.19
C THR A 184 6.55 -13.01 -5.15
N TYR A 185 6.84 -14.31 -5.04
CA TYR A 185 7.71 -14.85 -4.02
C TYR A 185 8.83 -15.65 -4.66
N TYR A 186 10.04 -15.49 -4.11
CA TYR A 186 11.23 -16.21 -4.56
C TYR A 186 11.89 -16.92 -3.40
N GLN A 187 12.41 -18.11 -3.67
CA GLN A 187 13.17 -18.90 -2.72
C GLN A 187 14.63 -18.45 -2.64
N TYR A 188 15.39 -19.03 -1.73
CA TYR A 188 16.82 -18.74 -1.56
C TYR A 188 17.67 -19.00 -2.80
N ASP A 189 17.27 -19.94 -3.64
CA ASP A 189 17.95 -20.27 -4.91
C ASP A 189 17.53 -19.35 -6.07
N GLY A 190 16.68 -18.35 -5.82
CA GLY A 190 16.13 -17.45 -6.83
C GLY A 190 14.97 -18.03 -7.61
N THR A 191 14.51 -19.23 -7.30
CA THR A 191 13.37 -19.86 -7.99
C THR A 191 12.07 -19.21 -7.53
N GLN A 192 11.24 -18.81 -8.49
CA GLN A 192 9.91 -18.28 -8.21
C GLN A 192 9.01 -19.38 -7.63
N VAL A 193 8.29 -19.05 -6.58
CA VAL A 193 7.31 -19.94 -5.96
C VAL A 193 6.05 -20.00 -6.81
N THR A 194 5.67 -21.18 -7.27
CA THR A 194 4.40 -21.38 -7.97
C THR A 194 3.27 -21.47 -6.96
N ILE A 195 2.35 -20.50 -7.01
CA ILE A 195 1.23 -20.40 -6.07
C ILE A 195 -0.03 -21.03 -6.69
N PRO A 196 -0.63 -22.04 -6.05
CA PRO A 196 -1.93 -22.57 -6.44
C PRO A 196 -3.05 -21.56 -6.17
N SER A 197 -4.22 -21.75 -6.77
CA SER A 197 -5.36 -20.84 -6.64
C SER A 197 -5.84 -20.60 -5.20
N GLY A 198 -5.57 -21.52 -4.28
CA GLY A 198 -5.89 -21.39 -2.84
C GLY A 198 -4.80 -20.76 -2.00
N GLY A 199 -3.64 -20.43 -2.60
CA GLY A 199 -2.46 -20.01 -1.87
C GLY A 199 -1.69 -21.19 -1.26
N ILE A 200 -0.65 -20.84 -0.51
CA ILE A 200 0.19 -21.79 0.26
C ILE A 200 0.12 -21.34 1.71
N ASP A 201 -0.33 -22.22 2.58
CA ASP A 201 -0.35 -22.01 4.03
C ASP A 201 0.48 -23.09 4.75
N TYR A 202 0.73 -22.88 6.06
CA TYR A 202 1.57 -23.78 6.82
C TYR A 202 0.90 -25.08 7.30
N THR A 203 -0.34 -25.36 6.87
CA THR A 203 -1.10 -26.53 7.37
C THR A 203 -0.54 -27.89 6.94
N THR A 204 0.35 -27.92 5.94
CA THR A 204 1.07 -29.14 5.54
C THR A 204 2.59 -28.95 5.68
N SER A 205 3.31 -30.05 5.92
CA SER A 205 4.77 -30.00 6.05
C SER A 205 5.47 -29.48 4.79
N THR A 206 4.98 -29.84 3.63
CA THR A 206 5.53 -29.39 2.34
C THR A 206 5.35 -27.88 2.17
N ASN A 207 4.15 -27.40 2.42
CA ASN A 207 3.84 -25.96 2.32
C ASN A 207 4.64 -25.14 3.34
N ALA A 208 4.75 -25.64 4.56
CA ALA A 208 5.54 -24.99 5.60
C ALA A 208 7.02 -24.85 5.21
N GLN A 209 7.60 -25.88 4.54
CA GLN A 209 8.96 -25.80 4.00
C GLN A 209 9.06 -24.75 2.88
N ILE A 210 8.05 -24.66 2.01
CA ILE A 210 8.04 -23.64 0.97
C ILE A 210 8.01 -22.24 1.61
N LEU A 211 7.13 -22.01 2.59
CA LEU A 211 7.05 -20.73 3.32
C LEU A 211 8.37 -20.39 4.03
N ALA A 212 9.01 -21.37 4.67
CA ALA A 212 10.29 -21.20 5.33
C ALA A 212 11.44 -20.87 4.35
N ASN A 213 11.33 -21.31 3.11
CA ASN A 213 12.32 -21.07 2.06
C ASN A 213 12.10 -19.79 1.25
N VAL A 214 11.04 -19.04 1.50
CA VAL A 214 10.85 -17.74 0.87
C VAL A 214 11.92 -16.78 1.36
N LYS A 215 12.70 -16.24 0.41
CA LYS A 215 13.76 -15.26 0.70
C LYS A 215 13.38 -13.87 0.30
N THR A 216 12.69 -13.74 -0.83
CA THR A 216 12.37 -12.44 -1.42
C THR A 216 10.90 -12.35 -1.74
N ILE A 217 10.33 -11.20 -1.46
CA ILE A 217 8.96 -10.85 -1.84
C ILE A 217 9.05 -9.64 -2.76
N GLU A 218 8.52 -9.77 -3.94
CA GLU A 218 8.33 -8.70 -4.90
C GLU A 218 6.89 -8.21 -4.84
N ILE A 219 6.71 -6.90 -4.82
CA ILE A 219 5.41 -6.24 -4.93
C ILE A 219 5.30 -5.54 -6.28
N ASN A 220 4.20 -5.78 -6.97
CA ASN A 220 3.84 -5.09 -8.21
C ASN A 220 2.42 -4.52 -8.06
N LEU A 221 2.34 -3.22 -7.90
CA LEU A 221 1.11 -2.50 -7.63
C LEU A 221 0.84 -1.54 -8.79
N THR A 222 -0.23 -1.77 -9.54
CA THR A 222 -0.70 -0.84 -10.57
C THR A 222 -2.03 -0.25 -10.14
N ILE A 223 -2.10 1.08 -10.09
CA ILE A 223 -3.26 1.86 -9.71
C ILE A 223 -3.80 2.58 -10.95
N ARG A 224 -5.13 2.62 -11.07
CA ARG A 224 -5.83 3.35 -12.12
C ARG A 224 -6.95 4.19 -11.49
N ASN A 225 -6.71 5.48 -11.32
CA ASN A 225 -7.75 6.38 -10.84
C ASN A 225 -8.71 6.74 -11.98
N PRO A 226 -10.02 6.40 -11.87
CA PRO A 226 -10.98 6.68 -12.92
C PRO A 226 -11.23 8.19 -13.15
N ASN A 227 -10.88 9.03 -12.17
CA ASN A 227 -11.06 10.49 -12.25
C ASN A 227 -9.87 11.21 -12.90
N VAL A 228 -8.76 10.52 -13.11
CA VAL A 228 -7.53 11.06 -13.71
C VAL A 228 -7.38 10.53 -15.12
N VAL A 229 -7.78 11.32 -16.11
CA VAL A 229 -7.83 10.91 -17.51
C VAL A 229 -6.77 11.64 -18.32
N ASP A 230 -6.00 10.87 -19.11
CA ASP A 230 -5.12 11.43 -20.12
C ASP A 230 -5.94 12.11 -21.23
N ARG A 231 -5.66 13.38 -21.48
CA ARG A 231 -6.40 14.19 -22.46
C ARG A 231 -6.16 13.81 -23.92
N GLN A 232 -5.03 13.19 -24.22
CA GLN A 232 -4.71 12.79 -25.58
C GLN A 232 -5.41 11.50 -25.95
N THR A 233 -5.45 10.55 -25.00
CA THR A 233 -6.01 9.21 -25.22
C THR A 233 -7.44 9.07 -24.71
N GLY A 234 -7.87 9.95 -23.79
CA GLY A 234 -9.17 9.85 -23.11
C GLY A 234 -9.26 8.66 -22.15
N GLN A 235 -8.14 8.01 -21.86
CA GLN A 235 -8.06 6.84 -20.96
C GLN A 235 -7.62 7.26 -19.55
N PRO A 236 -8.07 6.57 -18.50
CA PRO A 236 -7.53 6.73 -17.16
C PRO A 236 -6.02 6.49 -17.13
N ILE A 237 -5.32 7.31 -16.36
CA ILE A 237 -3.85 7.18 -16.20
C ILE A 237 -3.57 6.03 -15.23
N GLU A 238 -2.64 5.18 -15.61
CA GLU A 238 -2.13 4.09 -14.78
C GLU A 238 -0.77 4.46 -14.21
N THR A 239 -0.54 4.09 -12.96
CA THR A 239 0.75 4.24 -12.30
C THR A 239 1.14 2.92 -11.66
N SER A 240 2.33 2.42 -12.00
CA SER A 240 2.86 1.17 -11.45
C SER A 240 3.99 1.43 -10.47
N PHE A 241 3.99 0.66 -9.38
CA PHE A 241 5.04 0.59 -8.39
C PHE A 241 5.55 -0.83 -8.30
N GLU A 242 6.84 -0.98 -8.41
CA GLU A 242 7.53 -2.25 -8.26
C GLU A 242 8.56 -2.11 -7.16
N GLY A 243 8.69 -3.14 -6.35
CA GLY A 243 9.67 -3.17 -5.29
C GLY A 243 9.94 -4.59 -4.83
N GLU A 244 11.11 -4.80 -4.27
CA GLU A 244 11.58 -6.09 -3.80
C GLU A 244 12.12 -5.94 -2.38
N VAL A 245 11.77 -6.88 -1.51
CA VAL A 245 12.26 -6.95 -0.14
C VAL A 245 12.75 -8.34 0.19
N SER A 246 13.95 -8.43 0.74
CA SER A 246 14.52 -9.69 1.22
C SER A 246 14.19 -9.92 2.69
N LEU A 247 13.72 -11.12 3.01
CA LEU A 247 13.47 -11.54 4.37
C LEU A 247 14.80 -11.81 5.09
N ASN A 248 15.04 -11.09 6.17
CA ASN A 248 16.28 -11.18 6.95
C ASN A 248 16.11 -11.96 8.26
N ASN A 249 14.87 -12.29 8.62
CA ASN A 249 14.56 -12.97 9.87
C ASN A 249 14.27 -14.44 9.67
N CYS A 250 14.47 -15.20 10.73
CA CYS A 250 14.27 -16.64 10.71
C CYS A 250 12.79 -17.00 10.66
N SER A 251 12.45 -18.01 9.85
CA SER A 251 11.15 -18.65 9.91
C SER A 251 11.16 -19.79 10.92
N MET A 252 10.16 -19.84 11.80
CA MET A 252 9.95 -20.92 12.76
C MET A 252 9.30 -22.15 12.13
N LEU A 253 8.94 -22.10 10.85
CA LEU A 253 8.25 -23.18 10.14
C LEU A 253 9.21 -24.22 9.52
N ALA A 254 10.51 -23.97 9.58
CA ALA A 254 11.48 -24.94 9.06
C ALA A 254 11.41 -26.26 9.83
N SER A 255 11.43 -27.37 9.11
CA SER A 255 11.35 -28.71 9.67
C SER A 255 12.55 -29.03 10.54
N GLY A 256 12.30 -29.50 11.74
CA GLY A 256 13.29 -30.08 12.64
C GLY A 256 14.30 -29.07 13.18
N GLN A 257 14.08 -28.59 14.36
CA GLN A 257 15.00 -27.82 15.23
C GLN A 257 15.87 -26.69 14.58
N ASN A 258 15.94 -26.65 13.27
CA ASN A 258 16.69 -25.65 12.54
C ASN A 258 15.71 -24.62 12.04
N MET A 259 15.75 -23.45 12.66
CA MET A 259 15.13 -22.27 12.06
C MET A 259 15.88 -21.97 10.76
N SER A 260 15.14 -21.68 9.72
CA SER A 260 15.71 -21.14 8.50
C SER A 260 16.16 -19.70 8.77
N CYS A 261 17.32 -19.55 9.36
CA CYS A 261 17.99 -18.27 9.53
C CYS A 261 19.13 -18.21 8.52
N GLN A 262 19.10 -17.26 7.62
CA GLN A 262 20.20 -17.00 6.70
C GLN A 262 20.54 -15.50 6.67
#